data_8a05d88c15cf44a20b9d6a24efbe6789
#
_entry.id   8a05d88c15cf44a20b9d6a24efbe6789
#
_cell.length_a   1.000
_cell.length_b   1.000
_cell.length_c   1.000
_cell.angle_alpha   90.00
_cell.angle_beta   90.00
_cell.angle_gamma   90.00
#
_symmetry.space_group_name_H-M   'P 1'
#
loop_
_entity.id
_entity.type
_entity.pdbx_description
1 polymer ?
#
loop_
_entity_poly.entity_id
_entity_poly.type
_entity_poly.pdbx_seq_one_letter_code
_entity_poly.pdbx_strand_id
1 'polypeptide(L)'
;MYKRQIYKSIENLWSVLFTTGYLTHNGRTESGKYCLVIPNREIRNLFVKKIKEWFSDVSKSDGKTLEELCSAFVNEDAQKIEQIYGEYLWNTISIRDTAVAKEKKENFYHGILLGLLGYKSNWLIKSNAESGISYSDILVEVPTNRTGIVIELKYAEDGDLDAACDKALKQIEEKDYVAKLKQDGMDNFIKYGIACFKKVCKVVC
;
A
#
# COMPACT_ATOMS: atom_id res chain seq x y z
N MET A 1 -38.29 3.21 15.95
CA MET A 1 -37.74 1.86 16.18
C MET A 1 -37.09 1.24 14.94
N TYR A 2 -37.11 1.87 13.75
CA TYR A 2 -36.61 1.34 12.48
C TYR A 2 -35.14 1.66 12.14
N LYS A 3 -34.51 2.65 12.80
CA LYS A 3 -33.13 3.10 12.45
C LYS A 3 -31.99 2.15 12.89
N ARG A 4 -32.21 1.21 13.80
CA ARG A 4 -31.18 0.30 14.32
C ARG A 4 -30.97 -0.98 13.51
N GLN A 5 -31.86 -1.34 12.59
CA GLN A 5 -31.75 -2.55 11.77
C GLN A 5 -31.04 -2.36 10.44
N ILE A 6 -30.92 -1.12 9.94
CA ILE A 6 -30.37 -0.79 8.63
C ILE A 6 -28.86 -1.09 8.54
N TYR A 7 -28.15 -1.08 9.65
CA TYR A 7 -26.68 -1.25 9.68
C TYR A 7 -26.20 -2.67 9.97
N LYS A 8 -27.06 -3.68 9.98
CA LYS A 8 -26.69 -5.04 10.41
C LYS A 8 -26.23 -5.97 9.29
N SER A 9 -26.33 -5.60 8.02
CA SER A 9 -25.79 -6.39 6.92
C SER A 9 -25.20 -5.49 5.81
N ILE A 10 -24.16 -5.98 5.14
CA ILE A 10 -23.56 -5.33 3.97
C ILE A 10 -24.58 -5.14 2.86
N GLU A 11 -25.53 -6.06 2.71
CA GLU A 11 -26.59 -5.96 1.71
C GLU A 11 -27.52 -4.76 1.95
N ASN A 12 -27.83 -4.46 3.21
CA ASN A 12 -28.60 -3.26 3.58
C ASN A 12 -27.83 -1.96 3.28
N LEU A 13 -26.49 -1.97 3.42
CA LEU A 13 -25.65 -0.83 3.07
C LEU A 13 -25.76 -0.48 1.58
N TRP A 14 -25.69 -1.46 0.70
CA TRP A 14 -25.83 -1.25 -0.74
C TRP A 14 -27.20 -0.68 -1.11
N SER A 15 -28.25 -1.18 -0.47
CA SER A 15 -29.62 -0.68 -0.65
C SER A 15 -29.76 0.77 -0.19
N VAL A 16 -29.17 1.14 0.95
CA VAL A 16 -29.17 2.53 1.44
C VAL A 16 -28.41 3.45 0.47
N LEU A 17 -27.21 3.06 0.04
CA LEU A 17 -26.41 3.87 -0.89
C LEU A 17 -27.13 4.05 -2.25
N PHE A 18 -27.85 3.04 -2.72
CA PHE A 18 -28.64 3.12 -3.93
C PHE A 18 -29.86 4.05 -3.76
N THR A 19 -30.65 3.88 -2.71
CA THR A 19 -31.87 4.67 -2.48
C THR A 19 -31.58 6.14 -2.15
N THR A 20 -30.40 6.43 -1.59
CA THR A 20 -29.96 7.81 -1.31
C THR A 20 -29.22 8.46 -2.48
N GLY A 21 -29.07 7.78 -3.63
CA GLY A 21 -28.44 8.33 -4.82
C GLY A 21 -26.90 8.34 -4.81
N TYR A 22 -26.26 7.75 -3.81
CA TYR A 22 -24.80 7.58 -3.80
C TYR A 22 -24.33 6.51 -4.78
N LEU A 23 -25.20 5.57 -5.12
CA LEU A 23 -24.98 4.62 -6.19
C LEU A 23 -26.16 4.66 -7.18
N THR A 24 -25.88 4.28 -8.42
CA THR A 24 -26.90 4.02 -9.46
C THR A 24 -26.66 2.64 -10.05
N HIS A 25 -27.55 2.17 -10.92
CA HIS A 25 -27.34 0.90 -11.61
C HIS A 25 -26.93 1.13 -13.07
N ASN A 26 -26.07 0.25 -13.56
CA ASN A 26 -25.66 0.18 -14.96
C ASN A 26 -25.93 -1.25 -15.48
N GLY A 27 -27.22 -1.56 -15.68
CA GLY A 27 -27.65 -2.86 -16.16
C GLY A 27 -27.72 -3.95 -15.10
N ARG A 28 -27.84 -5.20 -15.59
CA ARG A 28 -27.89 -6.43 -14.78
C ARG A 28 -26.81 -7.40 -15.23
N THR A 29 -26.34 -8.21 -14.28
CA THR A 29 -25.47 -9.35 -14.56
C THR A 29 -26.28 -10.46 -15.26
N GLU A 30 -25.59 -11.45 -15.85
CA GLU A 30 -26.21 -12.67 -16.39
C GLU A 30 -27.05 -13.43 -15.34
N SER A 31 -26.67 -13.31 -14.06
CA SER A 31 -27.42 -13.89 -12.93
C SER A 31 -28.61 -13.03 -12.48
N GLY A 32 -28.94 -11.93 -13.19
CA GLY A 32 -30.08 -11.06 -12.90
C GLY A 32 -29.88 -10.03 -11.80
N LYS A 33 -28.68 -9.95 -11.18
CA LYS A 33 -28.35 -8.95 -10.15
C LYS A 33 -28.06 -7.60 -10.77
N TYR A 34 -28.41 -6.52 -10.07
CA TYR A 34 -28.06 -5.16 -10.49
C TYR A 34 -26.57 -4.88 -10.32
N CYS A 35 -25.95 -4.30 -11.37
CA CYS A 35 -24.60 -3.75 -11.26
C CYS A 35 -24.68 -2.33 -10.70
N LEU A 36 -24.23 -2.14 -9.46
CA LEU A 36 -24.18 -0.82 -8.84
C LEU A 36 -22.88 -0.10 -9.22
N VAL A 37 -23.01 1.17 -9.62
CA VAL A 37 -21.89 2.04 -10.01
C VAL A 37 -22.03 3.42 -9.36
N ILE A 38 -20.92 4.12 -9.26
CA ILE A 38 -20.89 5.52 -8.79
C ILE A 38 -21.44 6.41 -9.91
N PRO A 39 -22.48 7.23 -9.66
CA PRO A 39 -23.23 7.92 -10.71
C PRO A 39 -22.43 9.00 -11.45
N ASN A 40 -21.55 9.71 -10.76
CA ASN A 40 -20.83 10.86 -11.30
C ASN A 40 -19.52 11.14 -10.54
N ARG A 41 -18.75 12.13 -11.03
CA ARG A 41 -17.44 12.51 -10.49
C ARG A 41 -17.54 13.13 -9.10
N GLU A 42 -18.60 13.87 -8.82
CA GLU A 42 -18.83 14.52 -7.52
C GLU A 42 -19.00 13.48 -6.42
N ILE A 43 -19.85 12.49 -6.65
CA ILE A 43 -20.03 11.37 -5.70
C ILE A 43 -18.74 10.55 -5.57
N ARG A 44 -18.02 10.31 -6.67
CA ARG A 44 -16.72 9.65 -6.61
C ARG A 44 -15.74 10.41 -5.73
N ASN A 45 -15.64 11.72 -5.89
CA ASN A 45 -14.75 12.56 -5.08
C ASN A 45 -15.17 12.56 -3.61
N LEU A 46 -16.47 12.54 -3.33
CA LEU A 46 -16.99 12.43 -1.96
C LEU A 46 -16.59 11.10 -1.31
N PHE A 47 -16.72 9.98 -2.02
CA PHE A 47 -16.25 8.67 -1.52
C PHE A 47 -14.73 8.68 -1.28
N VAL A 48 -13.94 9.17 -2.22
CA VAL A 48 -12.49 9.28 -2.08
C VAL A 48 -12.12 10.13 -0.86
N LYS A 49 -12.79 11.28 -0.67
CA LYS A 49 -12.58 12.13 0.50
C LYS A 49 -12.93 11.39 1.79
N LYS A 50 -14.09 10.72 1.85
CA LYS A 50 -14.53 9.98 3.04
C LYS A 50 -13.64 8.79 3.37
N ILE A 51 -13.16 8.06 2.37
CA ILE A 51 -12.18 7.00 2.55
C ILE A 51 -10.88 7.57 3.12
N LYS A 52 -10.37 8.69 2.57
CA LYS A 52 -9.18 9.36 3.09
C LYS A 52 -9.37 9.85 4.52
N GLU A 53 -10.51 10.47 4.85
CA GLU A 53 -10.85 10.89 6.21
C GLU A 53 -10.89 9.68 7.16
N TRP A 54 -11.53 8.59 6.77
CA TRP A 54 -11.60 7.37 7.56
C TRP A 54 -10.21 6.75 7.79
N PHE A 55 -9.38 6.64 6.74
CA PHE A 55 -7.98 6.23 6.88
C PHE A 55 -7.19 7.19 7.79
N SER A 56 -7.40 8.49 7.65
CA SER A 56 -6.77 9.49 8.52
C SER A 56 -7.20 9.34 9.98
N ASP A 57 -8.45 9.03 10.25
CA ASP A 57 -8.95 8.87 11.62
C ASP A 57 -8.48 7.55 12.26
N VAL A 58 -8.37 6.48 11.47
CA VAL A 58 -7.72 5.23 11.89
C VAL A 58 -6.22 5.47 12.13
N SER A 59 -5.56 6.23 11.27
CA SER A 59 -4.14 6.56 11.41
C SER A 59 -3.83 7.60 12.47
N LYS A 60 -4.80 8.39 12.95
CA LYS A 60 -4.59 9.34 14.07
C LYS A 60 -4.38 8.63 15.40
N SER A 61 -4.94 7.44 15.59
CA SER A 61 -4.63 6.61 16.76
C SER A 61 -3.20 6.05 16.70
N ASP A 62 -2.67 5.85 15.47
CA ASP A 62 -1.34 5.30 15.21
C ASP A 62 -0.41 6.29 14.50
N GLY A 63 -0.80 7.57 14.42
CA GLY A 63 -0.09 8.61 13.68
C GLY A 63 1.38 8.76 14.07
N LYS A 64 1.70 8.54 15.36
CA LYS A 64 3.08 8.52 15.84
C LYS A 64 3.87 7.35 15.24
N THR A 65 3.30 6.16 15.20
CA THR A 65 3.92 4.95 14.65
C THR A 65 4.17 5.08 13.15
N LEU A 66 3.21 5.64 12.40
CA LEU A 66 3.37 5.89 10.97
C LEU A 66 4.39 6.98 10.68
N GLU A 67 4.46 8.02 11.52
CA GLU A 67 5.48 9.05 11.45
C GLU A 67 6.87 8.46 11.70
N GLU A 68 7.01 7.59 12.72
CA GLU A 68 8.25 6.87 13.02
C GLU A 68 8.66 5.95 11.87
N LEU A 69 7.71 5.23 11.25
CA LEU A 69 7.97 4.39 10.08
C LEU A 69 8.51 5.20 8.91
N CYS A 70 7.82 6.27 8.54
CA CYS A 70 8.26 7.14 7.44
C CYS A 70 9.60 7.80 7.73
N SER A 71 9.84 8.23 8.97
CA SER A 71 11.13 8.79 9.38
C SER A 71 12.25 7.76 9.30
N ALA A 72 11.99 6.50 9.67
CA ALA A 72 12.95 5.42 9.56
C ALA A 72 13.38 5.16 8.11
N PHE A 73 12.45 5.25 7.13
CA PHE A 73 12.78 5.16 5.72
C PHE A 73 13.73 6.28 5.24
N VAL A 74 13.59 7.49 5.76
CA VAL A 74 14.48 8.62 5.39
C VAL A 74 15.82 8.56 6.10
N ASN A 75 15.87 7.96 7.29
CA ASN A 75 17.07 7.90 8.14
C ASN A 75 17.86 6.59 7.97
N GLU A 76 17.55 5.77 6.99
CA GLU A 76 18.22 4.48 6.72
C GLU A 76 18.16 3.50 7.91
N ASP A 77 17.12 3.60 8.75
CA ASP A 77 16.93 2.72 9.91
C ASP A 77 16.13 1.47 9.54
N ALA A 78 16.80 0.53 8.86
CA ALA A 78 16.21 -0.73 8.43
C ALA A 78 15.63 -1.55 9.59
N GLN A 79 16.27 -1.52 10.77
CA GLN A 79 15.80 -2.26 11.95
C GLN A 79 14.47 -1.69 12.47
N LYS A 80 14.35 -0.36 12.50
CA LYS A 80 13.11 0.30 12.92
C LYS A 80 11.98 0.05 11.93
N ILE A 81 12.27 0.06 10.62
CA ILE A 81 11.28 -0.30 9.59
C ILE A 81 10.81 -1.73 9.79
N GLU A 82 11.74 -2.67 9.94
CA GLU A 82 11.44 -4.09 10.16
C GLU A 82 10.57 -4.30 11.41
N GLN A 83 10.92 -3.64 12.52
CA GLN A 83 10.13 -3.71 13.75
C GLN A 83 8.69 -3.23 13.52
N ILE A 84 8.50 -1.98 13.05
CA ILE A 84 7.17 -1.38 12.92
C ILE A 84 6.33 -2.12 11.87
N TYR A 85 6.92 -2.41 10.71
CA TYR A 85 6.21 -3.11 9.64
C TYR A 85 5.90 -4.56 10.04
N GLY A 86 6.84 -5.26 10.68
CA GLY A 86 6.62 -6.60 11.21
C GLY A 86 5.52 -6.67 12.28
N GLU A 87 5.49 -5.74 13.22
CA GLU A 87 4.41 -5.62 14.21
C GLU A 87 3.05 -5.38 13.54
N TYR A 88 3.00 -4.53 12.52
CA TYR A 88 1.79 -4.30 11.75
C TYR A 88 1.31 -5.58 11.05
N LEU A 89 2.21 -6.28 10.34
CA LEU A 89 1.89 -7.54 9.68
C LEU A 89 1.41 -8.60 10.67
N TRP A 90 2.07 -8.71 11.82
CA TRP A 90 1.71 -9.68 12.86
C TRP A 90 0.30 -9.46 13.41
N ASN A 91 -0.06 -8.21 13.66
CA ASN A 91 -1.32 -7.84 14.28
C ASN A 91 -2.50 -7.78 13.30
N THR A 92 -2.22 -7.49 12.02
CA THR A 92 -3.27 -7.12 11.05
C THR A 92 -3.61 -8.25 10.09
N ILE A 93 -2.61 -9.02 9.61
CA ILE A 93 -2.86 -10.03 8.58
C ILE A 93 -3.17 -11.41 9.15
N SER A 94 -4.02 -12.17 8.43
CA SER A 94 -4.24 -13.58 8.67
C SER A 94 -3.34 -14.43 7.75
N ILE A 95 -2.88 -15.59 8.23
CA ILE A 95 -2.15 -16.56 7.39
C ILE A 95 -2.99 -16.98 6.15
N ARG A 96 -4.32 -16.93 6.27
CA ARG A 96 -5.24 -17.23 5.14
C ARG A 96 -5.16 -16.20 4.03
N ASP A 97 -4.82 -14.94 4.34
CA ASP A 97 -4.68 -13.86 3.36
C ASP A 97 -3.49 -14.09 2.44
N THR A 98 -2.52 -14.88 2.89
CA THR A 98 -1.32 -15.26 2.12
C THR A 98 -1.46 -16.60 1.39
N ALA A 99 -2.62 -17.27 1.46
CA ALA A 99 -2.90 -18.54 0.78
C ALA A 99 -3.28 -18.34 -0.69
N VAL A 100 -2.48 -17.57 -1.43
CA VAL A 100 -2.67 -17.23 -2.86
C VAL A 100 -1.40 -17.56 -3.65
N ALA A 101 -1.47 -17.48 -4.99
CA ALA A 101 -0.30 -17.67 -5.85
C ALA A 101 0.82 -16.67 -5.54
N LYS A 102 2.08 -17.03 -5.76
CA LYS A 102 3.28 -16.26 -5.40
C LYS A 102 3.22 -14.79 -5.81
N GLU A 103 2.96 -14.52 -7.07
CA GLU A 103 2.86 -13.15 -7.63
C GLU A 103 1.81 -12.30 -6.90
N LYS A 104 0.72 -12.93 -6.45
CA LYS A 104 -0.31 -12.25 -5.67
C LYS A 104 0.11 -11.99 -4.22
N LYS A 105 1.04 -12.79 -3.69
CA LYS A 105 1.58 -12.57 -2.34
C LYS A 105 2.46 -11.33 -2.31
N GLU A 106 3.38 -11.16 -3.25
CA GLU A 106 4.20 -9.94 -3.37
C GLU A 106 3.31 -8.71 -3.49
N ASN A 107 2.32 -8.72 -4.39
CA ASN A 107 1.34 -7.64 -4.55
C ASN A 107 0.55 -7.31 -3.27
N PHE A 108 0.27 -8.31 -2.45
CA PHE A 108 -0.43 -8.11 -1.17
C PHE A 108 0.41 -7.27 -0.19
N TYR A 109 1.66 -7.67 0.06
CA TYR A 109 2.55 -6.92 0.95
C TYR A 109 2.95 -5.56 0.38
N HIS A 110 3.16 -5.49 -0.93
CA HIS A 110 3.36 -4.25 -1.66
C HIS A 110 2.21 -3.27 -1.43
N GLY A 111 0.96 -3.71 -1.58
CA GLY A 111 -0.22 -2.87 -1.36
C GLY A 111 -0.34 -2.37 0.09
N ILE A 112 0.00 -3.20 1.08
CA ILE A 112 0.04 -2.79 2.49
C ILE A 112 1.08 -1.70 2.69
N LEU A 113 2.32 -1.93 2.26
CA LEU A 113 3.40 -0.96 2.44
C LEU A 113 3.11 0.37 1.74
N LEU A 114 2.58 0.31 0.52
CA LEU A 114 2.14 1.48 -0.23
C LEU A 114 1.09 2.29 0.55
N GLY A 115 0.14 1.61 1.17
CA GLY A 115 -0.88 2.24 2.02
C GLY A 115 -0.29 2.93 3.25
N LEU A 116 0.67 2.30 3.93
CA LEU A 116 1.34 2.87 5.10
C LEU A 116 2.19 4.09 4.75
N LEU A 117 2.96 4.04 3.65
CA LEU A 117 3.76 5.16 3.15
C LEU A 117 2.89 6.33 2.71
N GLY A 118 1.68 6.06 2.19
CA GLY A 118 0.69 7.06 1.81
C GLY A 118 0.22 7.98 2.95
N TYR A 119 0.63 7.72 4.19
CA TYR A 119 0.46 8.62 5.34
C TYR A 119 1.09 10.00 5.10
N LYS A 120 2.25 10.04 4.46
CA LYS A 120 2.96 11.29 4.12
C LYS A 120 2.34 11.93 2.89
N SER A 121 1.48 12.93 3.11
CA SER A 121 0.79 13.65 2.02
C SER A 121 1.72 14.50 1.13
N ASN A 122 2.92 14.81 1.61
CA ASN A 122 3.93 15.57 0.89
C ASN A 122 4.98 14.70 0.17
N TRP A 123 4.87 13.37 0.25
CA TRP A 123 5.68 12.44 -0.53
C TRP A 123 5.02 12.13 -1.86
N LEU A 124 5.82 12.00 -2.90
CA LEU A 124 5.36 11.48 -4.20
C LEU A 124 5.70 9.99 -4.27
N ILE A 125 4.68 9.16 -4.16
CA ILE A 125 4.84 7.70 -4.13
C ILE A 125 4.30 7.13 -5.43
N LYS A 126 5.15 6.38 -6.13
CA LYS A 126 4.85 5.73 -7.40
C LYS A 126 4.97 4.21 -7.21
N SER A 127 3.92 3.50 -7.52
CA SER A 127 3.85 2.04 -7.52
C SER A 127 4.12 1.51 -8.92
N ASN A 128 4.88 0.43 -9.05
CA ASN A 128 5.25 -0.18 -10.33
C ASN A 128 5.74 0.87 -11.35
N ALA A 129 6.62 1.76 -10.89
CA ALA A 129 7.09 2.86 -11.72
C ALA A 129 8.08 2.36 -12.77
N GLU A 130 7.86 2.77 -14.03
CA GLU A 130 8.83 2.56 -15.09
C GLU A 130 10.14 3.28 -14.75
N SER A 131 11.24 2.53 -14.71
CA SER A 131 12.57 3.06 -14.47
C SER A 131 13.55 2.34 -15.38
N GLY A 132 14.10 3.07 -16.35
CA GLY A 132 14.94 2.47 -17.39
C GLY A 132 14.18 1.45 -18.23
N ILE A 133 14.61 0.19 -18.20
CA ILE A 133 14.01 -0.93 -18.96
C ILE A 133 13.14 -1.84 -18.11
N SER A 134 12.80 -1.44 -16.88
CA SER A 134 12.08 -2.26 -15.90
C SER A 134 11.18 -1.43 -15.00
N TYR A 135 10.48 -2.12 -14.10
CA TYR A 135 9.58 -1.53 -13.11
C TYR A 135 10.16 -1.78 -11.72
N SER A 136 10.21 -0.73 -10.87
CA SER A 136 10.44 -0.87 -9.44
C SER A 136 9.10 -1.09 -8.73
N ASP A 137 9.12 -1.81 -7.60
CA ASP A 137 7.90 -1.99 -6.84
C ASP A 137 7.38 -0.66 -6.29
N ILE A 138 8.21 0.09 -5.57
CA ILE A 138 7.82 1.41 -5.04
C ILE A 138 8.98 2.40 -5.21
N LEU A 139 8.69 3.56 -5.80
CA LEU A 139 9.56 4.73 -5.78
C LEU A 139 8.93 5.80 -4.91
N VAL A 140 9.73 6.39 -4.03
CA VAL A 140 9.31 7.50 -3.17
C VAL A 140 10.22 8.69 -3.40
N GLU A 141 9.62 9.84 -3.69
CA GLU A 141 10.30 11.12 -3.73
C GLU A 141 9.94 11.91 -2.48
N VAL A 142 10.96 12.35 -1.75
CA VAL A 142 10.85 13.19 -0.55
C VAL A 142 11.38 14.57 -0.90
N PRO A 143 10.53 15.52 -1.37
CA PRO A 143 10.97 16.80 -1.90
C PRO A 143 11.70 17.69 -0.88
N THR A 144 11.36 17.56 0.40
CA THR A 144 11.89 18.41 1.48
C THR A 144 13.40 18.32 1.65
N ASN A 145 13.99 17.17 1.38
CA ASN A 145 15.44 16.93 1.49
C ASN A 145 16.03 16.31 0.20
N ARG A 146 15.25 16.33 -0.90
CA ARG A 146 15.62 15.80 -2.21
C ARG A 146 16.12 14.35 -2.16
N THR A 147 15.47 13.55 -1.31
CA THR A 147 15.79 12.11 -1.18
C THR A 147 14.85 11.27 -2.01
N GLY A 148 15.40 10.41 -2.84
CA GLY A 148 14.69 9.38 -3.56
C GLY A 148 14.89 8.02 -2.87
N ILE A 149 13.81 7.29 -2.64
CA ILE A 149 13.86 5.96 -2.02
C ILE A 149 13.34 4.95 -3.02
N VAL A 150 14.12 3.89 -3.23
CA VAL A 150 13.73 2.72 -4.04
C VAL A 150 13.47 1.56 -3.10
N ILE A 151 12.30 0.96 -3.23
CA ILE A 151 11.93 -0.21 -2.43
C ILE A 151 11.58 -1.34 -3.39
N GLU A 152 12.24 -2.48 -3.22
CA GLU A 152 11.92 -3.73 -3.90
C GLU A 152 11.46 -4.74 -2.87
N LEU A 153 10.32 -5.37 -3.13
CA LEU A 153 9.68 -6.31 -2.20
C LEU A 153 9.68 -7.72 -2.78
N LYS A 154 10.02 -8.71 -1.96
CA LYS A 154 9.99 -10.13 -2.32
C LYS A 154 9.21 -10.96 -1.31
N TYR A 155 8.54 -11.99 -1.79
CA TYR A 155 7.97 -13.03 -0.93
C TYR A 155 8.94 -14.21 -0.85
N ALA A 156 9.40 -14.54 0.36
CA ALA A 156 10.28 -15.66 0.63
C ALA A 156 9.46 -16.96 0.76
N GLU A 157 9.30 -17.73 -0.34
CA GLU A 157 8.43 -18.92 -0.32
C GLU A 157 8.93 -20.04 0.60
N ASP A 158 10.23 -20.17 0.71
CA ASP A 158 10.95 -21.10 1.58
C ASP A 158 11.16 -20.58 2.99
N GLY A 159 10.83 -19.29 3.25
CA GLY A 159 11.04 -18.59 4.50
C GLY A 159 12.46 -18.04 4.69
N ASP A 160 13.32 -18.15 3.68
CA ASP A 160 14.66 -17.54 3.68
C ASP A 160 14.54 -16.04 3.34
N LEU A 161 14.35 -15.24 4.40
CA LEU A 161 14.20 -13.80 4.28
C LEU A 161 15.50 -13.12 3.85
N ASP A 162 16.66 -13.64 4.26
CA ASP A 162 17.97 -13.09 3.90
C ASP A 162 18.21 -13.20 2.40
N ALA A 163 18.09 -14.40 1.85
CA ALA A 163 18.25 -14.62 0.42
C ALA A 163 17.24 -13.83 -0.43
N ALA A 164 16.02 -13.60 0.09
CA ALA A 164 15.01 -12.80 -0.60
C ALA A 164 15.35 -11.30 -0.57
N CYS A 165 15.89 -10.77 0.54
CA CYS A 165 16.38 -9.40 0.63
C CYS A 165 17.56 -9.17 -0.33
N ASP A 166 18.52 -10.08 -0.36
CA ASP A 166 19.68 -10.00 -1.29
C ASP A 166 19.22 -9.96 -2.76
N LYS A 167 18.22 -10.77 -3.11
CA LYS A 167 17.62 -10.75 -4.47
C LYS A 167 16.97 -9.41 -4.76
N ALA A 168 16.28 -8.81 -3.77
CA ALA A 168 15.64 -7.51 -3.92
C ALA A 168 16.67 -6.41 -4.16
N LEU A 169 17.72 -6.32 -3.34
CA LEU A 169 18.79 -5.33 -3.51
C LEU A 169 19.52 -5.52 -4.85
N LYS A 170 19.84 -6.75 -5.21
CA LYS A 170 20.48 -7.07 -6.50
C LYS A 170 19.62 -6.61 -7.68
N GLN A 171 18.31 -6.79 -7.61
CA GLN A 171 17.39 -6.32 -8.65
C GLN A 171 17.42 -4.80 -8.77
N ILE A 172 17.47 -4.05 -7.65
CA ILE A 172 17.57 -2.59 -7.66
C ILE A 172 18.87 -2.15 -8.39
N GLU A 173 20.00 -2.82 -8.13
CA GLU A 173 21.27 -2.50 -8.77
C GLU A 173 21.28 -2.82 -10.27
N GLU A 174 20.79 -4.00 -10.64
CA GLU A 174 20.77 -4.45 -12.04
C GLU A 174 19.84 -3.63 -12.94
N LYS A 175 18.80 -3.05 -12.37
CA LYS A 175 17.72 -2.38 -13.11
C LYS A 175 17.83 -0.85 -13.13
N ASP A 176 18.84 -0.27 -12.47
CA ASP A 176 19.08 1.19 -12.40
C ASP A 176 17.84 2.02 -12.08
N TYR A 177 17.08 1.60 -11.07
CA TYR A 177 15.88 2.31 -10.64
C TYR A 177 16.15 3.73 -10.15
N VAL A 178 17.39 4.06 -9.82
CA VAL A 178 17.83 5.40 -9.39
C VAL A 178 17.77 6.41 -10.54
N ALA A 179 17.94 5.98 -11.79
CA ALA A 179 17.96 6.87 -12.95
C ALA A 179 16.70 7.76 -13.03
N LYS A 180 15.53 7.20 -12.73
CA LYS A 180 14.27 7.94 -12.72
C LYS A 180 14.23 9.00 -11.63
N LEU A 181 14.65 8.67 -10.42
CA LEU A 181 14.70 9.61 -9.29
C LEU A 181 15.67 10.78 -9.56
N LYS A 182 16.80 10.52 -10.24
CA LYS A 182 17.72 11.57 -10.68
C LYS A 182 17.05 12.52 -11.67
N GLN A 183 16.31 12.00 -12.64
CA GLN A 183 15.56 12.82 -13.60
C GLN A 183 14.49 13.68 -12.92
N ASP A 184 13.87 13.15 -11.85
CA ASP A 184 12.86 13.86 -11.07
C ASP A 184 13.49 14.84 -10.04
N GLY A 185 14.84 15.01 -10.05
CA GLY A 185 15.56 16.03 -9.30
C GLY A 185 15.94 15.64 -7.87
N MET A 186 16.00 14.35 -7.58
CA MET A 186 16.53 13.85 -6.31
C MET A 186 18.05 13.77 -6.35
N ASP A 187 18.70 14.06 -5.22
CA ASP A 187 20.17 14.08 -5.09
C ASP A 187 20.68 12.95 -4.20
N ASN A 188 19.88 12.53 -3.22
CA ASN A 188 20.20 11.44 -2.30
C ASN A 188 19.35 10.22 -2.64
N PHE A 189 19.94 9.02 -2.56
CA PHE A 189 19.25 7.80 -2.96
C PHE A 189 19.43 6.71 -1.91
N ILE A 190 18.31 6.19 -1.42
CA ILE A 190 18.25 5.12 -0.44
C ILE A 190 17.58 3.92 -1.12
N LYS A 191 18.10 2.72 -0.88
CA LYS A 191 17.64 1.49 -1.50
C LYS A 191 17.26 0.49 -0.42
N TYR A 192 16.06 -0.06 -0.50
CA TYR A 192 15.57 -1.06 0.43
C TYR A 192 15.19 -2.34 -0.29
N GLY A 193 15.76 -3.46 0.18
CA GLY A 193 15.27 -4.80 -0.08
C GLY A 193 14.38 -5.24 1.09
N ILE A 194 13.12 -5.55 0.81
CA ILE A 194 12.17 -6.01 1.82
C ILE A 194 11.71 -7.42 1.47
N ALA A 195 11.91 -8.36 2.37
CA ALA A 195 11.40 -9.72 2.24
C ALA A 195 10.26 -9.96 3.22
N CYS A 196 9.19 -10.61 2.75
CA CYS A 196 8.05 -11.00 3.59
C CYS A 196 7.79 -12.49 3.53
N PHE A 197 7.41 -13.06 4.66
CA PHE A 197 6.95 -14.44 4.77
C PHE A 197 5.86 -14.55 5.82
N LYS A 198 4.64 -14.92 5.41
CA LYS A 198 3.48 -14.99 6.31
C LYS A 198 3.29 -13.67 7.08
N LYS A 199 3.57 -13.66 8.38
CA LYS A 199 3.37 -12.51 9.27
C LYS A 199 4.67 -11.78 9.65
N VAL A 200 5.78 -12.14 9.04
CA VAL A 200 7.09 -11.57 9.35
C VAL A 200 7.71 -10.93 8.12
N CYS A 201 8.59 -9.97 8.36
CA CYS A 201 9.40 -9.37 7.31
C CYS A 201 10.84 -9.22 7.76
N LYS A 202 11.73 -8.99 6.80
CA LYS A 202 13.10 -8.53 6.98
C LYS A 202 13.34 -7.34 6.06
N VAL A 203 14.12 -6.38 6.54
CA VAL A 203 14.45 -5.17 5.82
C VAL A 203 15.96 -4.97 5.80
N VAL A 204 16.52 -4.72 4.64
CA VAL A 204 17.92 -4.36 4.44
C VAL A 204 18.05 -3.10 3.59
N CYS A 205 19.10 -2.34 3.85
CA CYS A 205 19.42 -1.10 3.15
C CYS A 205 20.84 -1.21 2.57
#